data_b4e2504c496702df5116be5cd05fb441
#
_entry.id   b4e2504c496702df5116be5cd05fb441
#
_cell.length_a   1.000
_cell.length_b   1.000
_cell.length_c   1.000
_cell.angle_alpha   90.00
_cell.angle_beta   90.00
_cell.angle_gamma   90.00
#
_symmetry.space_group_name_H-M   'P 1'
#
loop_
_entity.id
_entity.type
_entity.pdbx_description
1 polymer ?
#
loop_
_entity_poly.entity_id
_entity_poly.type
_entity_poly.pdbx_seq_one_letter_code
_entity_poly.pdbx_strand_id
1 'polypeptide(L)'
;MKLSSIVFLCAILSACYGYRILGVFPFNGKSHFMMFERLMKILAKKGHQVDVISTFPLKKPYPNYTDLIALPVSSSWINNLTFHEIQNSFLVSAPFVVGHMAGNMICEFLKHPKVQELIHNPPKDPPYDAIILEVFGAHCFGIIADILKVPMIGVSSSVLYPWSYDYIACPHNLAYAPHNLLFYSQNMNFWQRMYNFLDNLYSIWAFNRVTVPQTEIMRKYVKPDAPDIRDLERNMSIILVNSHISTNGIKNLNPALIEVGGLHVHDDETVLLPPSLEKWMNESEQGFIYFSFGSMVMIESFPIETLRIFYNSMRKIAPVRVLMKIANSDKLPPGLPENVYILPWIPQVKVFKHPNIKAFITHGGLMGSQEAIHYEVPMIGMPLFADQFINIDNYVRLNIAVKLKIVSLTQEEMDHALNEILNNPKYKKAIKELSKKFLDRPMSSADTAIYWIEYIIKYGSTVLRSPAMDLTWWQLELLDVCGFLLIVTLVVLYLLALGLQFVYHRLVNSSFVVPQKKKIS
;
A
#
# COMPACT_ATOMS: atom_id res chain seq x y z
N MET A 1 -33.26 7.65 -45.90
CA MET A 1 -32.01 7.66 -45.09
C MET A 1 -30.92 7.02 -45.90
N LYS A 2 -29.85 7.74 -46.20
CA LYS A 2 -28.76 7.23 -47.06
C LYS A 2 -27.96 6.15 -46.31
N LEU A 3 -27.55 5.11 -47.00
CA LEU A 3 -26.77 3.97 -46.46
C LEU A 3 -25.56 4.47 -45.64
N SER A 4 -24.94 5.60 -46.08
CA SER A 4 -23.88 6.30 -45.37
C SER A 4 -24.27 6.80 -43.98
N SER A 5 -25.53 7.20 -43.74
CA SER A 5 -25.98 7.65 -42.42
C SER A 5 -26.22 6.47 -41.46
N ILE A 6 -26.57 5.30 -41.99
CA ILE A 6 -26.72 4.06 -41.20
C ILE A 6 -25.34 3.51 -40.84
N VAL A 7 -24.40 3.50 -41.76
CA VAL A 7 -23.01 3.08 -41.51
C VAL A 7 -22.34 4.02 -40.51
N PHE A 8 -22.57 5.34 -40.60
CA PHE A 8 -22.06 6.32 -39.65
C PHE A 8 -22.71 6.18 -38.26
N LEU A 9 -24.02 5.90 -38.19
CA LEU A 9 -24.73 5.62 -36.94
C LEU A 9 -24.26 4.31 -36.31
N CYS A 10 -24.05 3.26 -37.11
CA CYS A 10 -23.45 2.00 -36.64
C CYS A 10 -22.01 2.15 -36.18
N ALA A 11 -21.21 2.99 -36.86
CA ALA A 11 -19.84 3.30 -36.43
C ALA A 11 -19.79 4.10 -35.12
N ILE A 12 -20.75 5.01 -34.89
CA ILE A 12 -20.90 5.74 -33.62
C ILE A 12 -21.40 4.82 -32.50
N LEU A 13 -22.30 3.87 -32.81
CA LEU A 13 -22.78 2.89 -31.83
C LEU A 13 -21.70 1.86 -31.44
N SER A 14 -20.79 1.51 -32.35
CA SER A 14 -19.65 0.64 -32.01
C SER A 14 -18.54 1.35 -31.21
N ALA A 15 -18.57 2.69 -31.08
CA ALA A 15 -17.58 3.46 -30.32
C ALA A 15 -17.92 3.63 -28.83
N CYS A 16 -19.01 3.03 -28.34
CA CYS A 16 -19.51 3.23 -26.97
C CYS A 16 -19.57 1.94 -26.11
N TYR A 17 -18.88 0.87 -26.48
CA TYR A 17 -18.80 -0.30 -25.60
C TYR A 17 -17.67 -0.10 -24.58
N GLY A 18 -18.03 0.02 -23.30
CA GLY A 18 -17.09 -0.06 -22.18
C GLY A 18 -16.46 -1.46 -22.11
N TYR A 19 -15.26 -1.54 -21.54
CA TYR A 19 -14.59 -2.81 -21.28
C TYR A 19 -15.30 -3.63 -20.19
N ARG A 20 -15.13 -4.95 -20.21
CA ARG A 20 -15.55 -5.82 -19.11
C ARG A 20 -14.35 -6.19 -18.24
N ILE A 21 -14.39 -5.82 -16.98
CA ILE A 21 -13.25 -5.89 -16.06
C ILE A 21 -13.64 -6.74 -14.85
N LEU A 22 -12.79 -7.74 -14.52
CA LEU A 22 -12.95 -8.55 -13.33
C LEU A 22 -12.07 -8.00 -12.20
N GLY A 23 -12.69 -7.58 -11.09
CA GLY A 23 -11.99 -7.25 -9.84
C GLY A 23 -11.92 -8.43 -8.90
N VAL A 24 -10.74 -8.75 -8.37
CA VAL A 24 -10.52 -9.89 -7.46
C VAL A 24 -9.87 -9.41 -6.18
N PHE A 25 -10.66 -9.31 -5.10
CA PHE A 25 -10.30 -8.75 -3.81
C PHE A 25 -10.70 -9.70 -2.68
N PRO A 26 -10.01 -10.85 -2.56
CA PRO A 26 -10.43 -11.93 -1.67
C PRO A 26 -10.09 -11.70 -0.20
N PHE A 27 -9.24 -10.71 0.10
CA PHE A 27 -8.81 -10.42 1.47
C PHE A 27 -9.96 -9.79 2.30
N ASN A 28 -10.13 -10.29 3.53
CA ASN A 28 -11.20 -9.85 4.43
C ASN A 28 -10.83 -8.58 5.24
N GLY A 29 -10.21 -7.60 4.60
CA GLY A 29 -9.87 -6.31 5.20
C GLY A 29 -10.80 -5.21 4.68
N LYS A 30 -11.75 -4.72 5.51
CA LYS A 30 -12.72 -3.69 5.07
C LYS A 30 -12.04 -2.41 4.60
N SER A 31 -10.98 -1.97 5.26
CA SER A 31 -10.22 -0.80 4.83
C SER A 31 -9.63 -0.97 3.44
N HIS A 32 -9.01 -2.12 3.14
CA HIS A 32 -8.48 -2.41 1.81
C HIS A 32 -9.61 -2.33 0.76
N PHE A 33 -10.70 -3.03 1.02
CA PHE A 33 -11.82 -3.11 0.08
C PHE A 33 -12.45 -1.75 -0.21
N MET A 34 -12.45 -0.80 0.72
CA MET A 34 -12.99 0.55 0.47
C MET A 34 -12.30 1.25 -0.73
N MET A 35 -10.99 1.09 -0.88
CA MET A 35 -10.27 1.61 -2.05
C MET A 35 -10.64 0.87 -3.33
N PHE A 36 -10.76 -0.45 -3.27
CA PHE A 36 -11.11 -1.29 -4.42
C PHE A 36 -12.57 -1.10 -4.84
N GLU A 37 -13.48 -1.02 -3.88
CA GLU A 37 -14.88 -0.66 -4.13
C GLU A 37 -14.97 0.67 -4.88
N ARG A 38 -14.22 1.68 -4.44
CA ARG A 38 -14.17 2.98 -5.12
C ARG A 38 -13.62 2.84 -6.53
N LEU A 39 -12.50 2.11 -6.72
CA LEU A 39 -11.92 1.87 -8.04
C LEU A 39 -12.93 1.23 -8.99
N MET A 40 -13.61 0.16 -8.57
CA MET A 40 -14.58 -0.54 -9.41
C MET A 40 -15.81 0.34 -9.69
N LYS A 41 -16.27 1.13 -8.73
CA LYS A 41 -17.39 2.07 -8.94
C LYS A 41 -17.05 3.20 -9.93
N ILE A 42 -15.83 3.74 -9.92
CA ILE A 42 -15.45 4.78 -10.90
C ILE A 42 -15.32 4.20 -12.31
N LEU A 43 -14.82 2.96 -12.46
CA LEU A 43 -14.81 2.25 -13.73
C LEU A 43 -16.23 2.00 -14.25
N ALA A 44 -17.13 1.53 -13.38
CA ALA A 44 -18.54 1.33 -13.72
C ALA A 44 -19.22 2.65 -14.11
N LYS A 45 -18.95 3.75 -13.39
CA LYS A 45 -19.44 5.10 -13.72
C LYS A 45 -18.91 5.61 -15.07
N LYS A 46 -17.71 5.20 -15.46
CA LYS A 46 -17.11 5.53 -16.77
C LYS A 46 -17.78 4.79 -17.93
N GLY A 47 -18.58 3.76 -17.64
CA GLY A 47 -19.30 2.95 -18.63
C GLY A 47 -18.75 1.55 -18.86
N HIS A 48 -17.74 1.14 -18.08
CA HIS A 48 -17.23 -0.24 -18.10
C HIS A 48 -18.18 -1.18 -17.36
N GLN A 49 -18.28 -2.44 -17.78
CA GLN A 49 -18.91 -3.50 -17.01
C GLN A 49 -17.91 -4.06 -16.01
N VAL A 50 -18.22 -4.04 -14.72
CA VAL A 50 -17.33 -4.55 -13.68
C VAL A 50 -17.99 -5.69 -12.93
N ASP A 51 -17.30 -6.82 -12.86
CA ASP A 51 -17.66 -7.98 -12.07
C ASP A 51 -16.67 -8.09 -10.90
N VAL A 52 -17.15 -8.34 -9.68
CA VAL A 52 -16.30 -8.31 -8.50
C VAL A 52 -16.40 -9.60 -7.70
N ILE A 53 -15.23 -10.15 -7.35
CA ILE A 53 -15.06 -11.23 -6.37
C ILE A 53 -14.52 -10.59 -5.09
N SER A 54 -15.30 -10.64 -4.01
CA SER A 54 -14.87 -10.07 -2.73
C SER A 54 -15.56 -10.72 -1.54
N THR A 55 -15.08 -10.38 -0.34
CA THR A 55 -15.73 -10.71 0.93
C THR A 55 -16.74 -9.63 1.39
N PHE A 56 -16.88 -8.52 0.62
CA PHE A 56 -17.73 -7.37 0.96
C PHE A 56 -18.65 -6.97 -0.19
N PRO A 57 -19.70 -7.77 -0.50
CA PRO A 57 -20.66 -7.39 -1.54
C PRO A 57 -21.34 -6.06 -1.19
N LEU A 58 -21.75 -5.31 -2.22
CA LEU A 58 -22.42 -4.03 -2.05
C LEU A 58 -23.78 -4.22 -1.35
N LYS A 59 -24.11 -3.31 -0.44
CA LYS A 59 -25.42 -3.31 0.24
C LYS A 59 -26.58 -2.88 -0.67
N LYS A 60 -26.29 -2.14 -1.73
CA LYS A 60 -27.25 -1.65 -2.73
C LYS A 60 -26.69 -1.85 -4.13
N PRO A 61 -27.52 -2.21 -5.11
CA PRO A 61 -27.08 -2.31 -6.50
C PRO A 61 -26.43 -1.02 -7.00
N TYR A 62 -25.43 -1.15 -7.85
CA TYR A 62 -24.77 -0.02 -8.51
C TYR A 62 -24.73 -0.26 -10.03
N PRO A 63 -25.05 0.73 -10.87
CA PRO A 63 -25.07 0.55 -12.33
C PRO A 63 -23.73 0.02 -12.86
N ASN A 64 -23.77 -0.94 -13.79
CA ASN A 64 -22.60 -1.58 -14.40
C ASN A 64 -21.65 -2.31 -13.43
N TYR A 65 -22.08 -2.55 -12.19
CA TYR A 65 -21.30 -3.25 -11.17
C TYR A 65 -22.06 -4.49 -10.71
N THR A 66 -21.41 -5.64 -10.78
CA THR A 66 -21.96 -6.93 -10.34
C THR A 66 -21.11 -7.54 -9.24
N ASP A 67 -21.69 -7.82 -8.08
CA ASP A 67 -21.06 -8.70 -7.09
C ASP A 67 -21.16 -10.15 -7.59
N LEU A 68 -20.17 -10.56 -8.41
CA LEU A 68 -20.18 -11.86 -9.08
C LEU A 68 -20.07 -13.00 -8.07
N ILE A 69 -19.12 -12.88 -7.15
CA ILE A 69 -18.90 -13.89 -6.11
C ILE A 69 -18.68 -13.21 -4.76
N ALA A 70 -19.60 -13.42 -3.82
CA ALA A 70 -19.41 -13.10 -2.42
C ALA A 70 -18.72 -14.28 -1.74
N LEU A 71 -17.43 -14.09 -1.38
CA LEU A 71 -16.64 -15.11 -0.68
C LEU A 71 -17.08 -15.21 0.78
N PRO A 72 -17.09 -16.42 1.36
CA PRO A 72 -17.48 -16.60 2.75
C PRO A 72 -16.44 -15.99 3.69
N VAL A 73 -16.92 -15.41 4.79
CA VAL A 73 -16.09 -14.83 5.85
C VAL A 73 -16.26 -15.70 7.09
N SER A 74 -15.22 -16.41 7.50
CA SER A 74 -15.26 -17.24 8.73
C SER A 74 -15.19 -16.38 10.00
N SER A 75 -14.50 -15.23 9.94
CA SER A 75 -14.49 -14.21 10.99
C SER A 75 -14.30 -12.84 10.35
N SER A 76 -15.17 -11.90 10.69
CA SER A 76 -15.00 -10.51 10.24
C SER A 76 -13.88 -9.85 11.05
N TRP A 77 -12.97 -9.17 10.37
CA TRP A 77 -11.96 -8.33 11.03
C TRP A 77 -12.49 -6.93 11.34
N ILE A 78 -13.81 -6.75 11.24
CA ILE A 78 -14.48 -5.49 11.59
C ILE A 78 -14.85 -5.54 13.07
N ASN A 79 -14.35 -4.57 13.85
CA ASN A 79 -14.68 -4.40 15.27
C ASN A 79 -14.47 -5.67 16.12
N ASN A 80 -13.41 -6.41 15.89
CA ASN A 80 -13.13 -7.66 16.61
C ASN A 80 -11.67 -7.83 17.04
N LEU A 81 -10.81 -6.86 16.77
CA LEU A 81 -9.42 -6.90 17.20
C LEU A 81 -9.29 -6.24 18.58
N THR A 82 -9.03 -7.06 19.59
CA THR A 82 -8.85 -6.62 20.98
C THR A 82 -7.44 -6.12 21.24
N PHE A 83 -7.25 -5.33 22.30
CA PHE A 83 -5.93 -4.85 22.73
C PHE A 83 -4.96 -6.02 23.03
N HIS A 84 -5.45 -7.10 23.64
CA HIS A 84 -4.64 -8.29 23.93
C HIS A 84 -4.12 -8.97 22.64
N GLU A 85 -4.97 -9.12 21.62
CA GLU A 85 -4.58 -9.68 20.32
C GLU A 85 -3.57 -8.79 19.61
N ILE A 86 -3.73 -7.46 19.72
CA ILE A 86 -2.77 -6.50 19.17
C ILE A 86 -1.39 -6.71 19.80
N GLN A 87 -1.31 -6.81 21.13
CA GLN A 87 -0.04 -7.04 21.83
C GLN A 87 0.65 -8.34 21.38
N ASN A 88 -0.12 -9.40 21.17
CA ASN A 88 0.41 -10.69 20.69
C ASN A 88 0.82 -10.67 19.22
N SER A 89 0.24 -9.78 18.39
CA SER A 89 0.59 -9.68 16.97
C SER A 89 2.02 -9.21 16.69
N PHE A 90 2.67 -8.53 17.64
CA PHE A 90 4.08 -8.13 17.55
C PHE A 90 5.07 -9.30 17.48
N LEU A 91 4.63 -10.51 17.84
CA LEU A 91 5.46 -11.71 17.82
C LEU A 91 5.58 -12.35 16.43
N VAL A 92 4.81 -11.87 15.45
CA VAL A 92 4.73 -12.49 14.11
C VAL A 92 5.30 -11.56 13.05
N SER A 93 6.21 -12.07 12.22
CA SER A 93 6.83 -11.26 11.16
C SER A 93 5.83 -10.89 10.06
N ALA A 94 5.99 -9.70 9.47
CA ALA A 94 5.13 -9.22 8.39
C ALA A 94 5.09 -10.16 7.16
N PRO A 95 6.22 -10.74 6.68
CA PRO A 95 6.18 -11.73 5.60
C PRO A 95 5.31 -12.94 5.90
N PHE A 96 5.28 -13.40 7.17
CA PHE A 96 4.41 -14.51 7.56
C PHE A 96 2.93 -14.10 7.60
N VAL A 97 2.61 -12.97 8.21
CA VAL A 97 1.21 -12.48 8.27
C VAL A 97 0.65 -12.28 6.87
N VAL A 98 1.38 -11.57 6.03
CA VAL A 98 0.93 -11.27 4.66
C VAL A 98 0.95 -12.52 3.78
N GLY A 99 2.04 -13.29 3.79
CA GLY A 99 2.19 -14.45 2.90
C GLY A 99 1.35 -15.66 3.31
N HIS A 100 1.22 -15.94 4.61
CA HIS A 100 0.46 -17.11 5.08
C HIS A 100 -1.00 -16.76 5.38
N MET A 101 -1.25 -15.79 6.27
CA MET A 101 -2.62 -15.50 6.72
C MET A 101 -3.44 -14.76 5.65
N ALA A 102 -2.88 -13.73 5.03
CA ALA A 102 -3.53 -12.98 3.96
C ALA A 102 -3.20 -13.53 2.55
N GLY A 103 -2.38 -14.57 2.44
CA GLY A 103 -1.96 -15.23 1.21
C GLY A 103 -2.47 -16.66 1.11
N ASN A 104 -1.68 -17.63 1.61
CA ASN A 104 -1.96 -19.06 1.45
C ASN A 104 -3.36 -19.48 1.92
N MET A 105 -3.80 -18.98 3.08
CA MET A 105 -5.14 -19.28 3.59
C MET A 105 -6.25 -18.75 2.69
N ILE A 106 -6.05 -17.57 2.11
CA ILE A 106 -7.00 -16.95 1.18
C ILE A 106 -7.02 -17.69 -0.16
N CYS A 107 -5.87 -18.21 -0.62
CA CYS A 107 -5.78 -19.02 -1.84
C CYS A 107 -6.64 -20.30 -1.81
N GLU A 108 -6.97 -20.80 -0.61
CA GLU A 108 -7.91 -21.92 -0.48
C GLU A 108 -9.32 -21.60 -1.05
N PHE A 109 -9.67 -20.32 -1.21
CA PHE A 109 -10.92 -19.95 -1.90
C PHE A 109 -10.92 -20.24 -3.39
N LEU A 110 -9.79 -20.59 -4.02
CA LEU A 110 -9.77 -21.11 -5.39
C LEU A 110 -10.65 -22.36 -5.55
N LYS A 111 -10.82 -23.19 -4.50
CA LYS A 111 -11.74 -24.35 -4.50
C LYS A 111 -13.22 -24.00 -4.41
N HIS A 112 -13.58 -22.71 -4.18
CA HIS A 112 -14.98 -22.31 -4.04
C HIS A 112 -15.76 -22.61 -5.33
N PRO A 113 -16.97 -23.24 -5.27
CA PRO A 113 -17.69 -23.72 -6.46
C PRO A 113 -17.91 -22.64 -7.52
N LYS A 114 -18.30 -21.43 -7.13
CA LYS A 114 -18.48 -20.31 -8.07
C LYS A 114 -17.17 -19.82 -8.69
N VAL A 115 -16.04 -19.91 -7.98
CA VAL A 115 -14.71 -19.59 -8.54
C VAL A 115 -14.32 -20.65 -9.56
N GLN A 116 -14.57 -21.92 -9.27
CA GLN A 116 -14.38 -23.03 -10.20
C GLN A 116 -15.26 -22.89 -11.45
N GLU A 117 -16.51 -22.51 -11.27
CA GLU A 117 -17.41 -22.24 -12.40
C GLU A 117 -16.88 -21.12 -13.30
N LEU A 118 -16.43 -20.00 -12.72
CA LEU A 118 -15.83 -18.90 -13.47
C LEU A 118 -14.57 -19.35 -14.24
N ILE A 119 -13.72 -20.19 -13.65
CA ILE A 119 -12.50 -20.70 -14.28
C ILE A 119 -12.83 -21.60 -15.47
N HIS A 120 -13.80 -22.50 -15.33
CA HIS A 120 -14.14 -23.48 -16.37
C HIS A 120 -15.10 -22.93 -17.43
N ASN A 121 -15.99 -22.01 -17.04
CA ASN A 121 -17.02 -21.45 -17.89
C ASN A 121 -17.02 -19.91 -17.82
N PRO A 122 -15.92 -19.24 -18.20
CA PRO A 122 -15.88 -17.79 -18.18
C PRO A 122 -16.89 -17.18 -19.15
N PRO A 123 -17.38 -15.96 -18.90
CA PRO A 123 -18.25 -15.23 -19.82
C PRO A 123 -17.57 -15.07 -21.18
N LYS A 124 -18.36 -15.27 -22.26
CA LYS A 124 -17.88 -15.20 -23.65
C LYS A 124 -18.43 -14.03 -24.44
N ASP A 125 -19.52 -13.44 -23.97
CA ASP A 125 -20.22 -12.35 -24.66
C ASP A 125 -20.73 -11.28 -23.66
N PRO A 126 -20.01 -10.16 -23.50
CA PRO A 126 -18.61 -9.97 -23.89
C PRO A 126 -17.65 -10.76 -22.98
N PRO A 127 -16.45 -11.12 -23.44
CA PRO A 127 -15.41 -11.69 -22.59
C PRO A 127 -14.81 -10.63 -21.68
N TYR A 128 -13.97 -11.03 -20.71
CA TYR A 128 -13.19 -10.06 -19.93
C TYR A 128 -12.04 -9.47 -20.75
N ASP A 129 -11.79 -8.17 -20.56
CA ASP A 129 -10.69 -7.42 -21.17
C ASP A 129 -9.49 -7.27 -20.25
N ALA A 130 -9.69 -7.35 -18.93
CA ALA A 130 -8.63 -7.28 -17.92
C ALA A 130 -9.07 -7.85 -16.57
N ILE A 131 -8.08 -8.20 -15.74
CA ILE A 131 -8.28 -8.50 -14.32
C ILE A 131 -7.57 -7.47 -13.47
N ILE A 132 -8.23 -6.97 -12.43
CA ILE A 132 -7.65 -6.14 -11.38
C ILE A 132 -7.53 -7.00 -10.12
N LEU A 133 -6.29 -7.20 -9.64
CA LEU A 133 -5.96 -8.07 -8.51
C LEU A 133 -5.37 -7.26 -7.36
N GLU A 134 -5.78 -7.55 -6.13
CA GLU A 134 -5.14 -6.99 -4.94
C GLU A 134 -3.68 -7.48 -4.80
N VAL A 135 -2.74 -6.53 -4.74
CA VAL A 135 -1.32 -6.79 -4.45
C VAL A 135 -1.12 -6.71 -2.93
N PHE A 136 -1.33 -7.86 -2.26
CA PHE A 136 -1.09 -7.98 -0.83
C PHE A 136 -0.48 -9.35 -0.49
N GLY A 137 -1.25 -10.44 -0.51
CA GLY A 137 -0.75 -11.76 -0.15
C GLY A 137 -1.25 -12.91 -1.05
N ALA A 138 -2.49 -12.85 -1.55
CA ALA A 138 -3.15 -13.93 -2.29
C ALA A 138 -3.00 -13.80 -3.81
N HIS A 139 -1.76 -13.84 -4.32
CA HIS A 139 -1.46 -13.65 -5.73
C HIS A 139 -1.84 -14.86 -6.61
N CYS A 140 -2.13 -16.01 -6.02
CA CYS A 140 -2.64 -17.21 -6.69
C CYS A 140 -3.88 -16.97 -7.57
N PHE A 141 -4.71 -15.96 -7.25
CA PHE A 141 -5.84 -15.58 -8.08
C PHE A 141 -5.44 -15.01 -9.44
N GLY A 142 -4.19 -14.59 -9.61
CA GLY A 142 -3.65 -14.19 -10.91
C GLY A 142 -3.70 -15.31 -11.96
N ILE A 143 -3.84 -16.60 -11.55
CA ILE A 143 -4.04 -17.72 -12.46
C ILE A 143 -5.30 -17.55 -13.33
N ILE A 144 -6.29 -16.79 -12.88
CA ILE A 144 -7.49 -16.49 -13.67
C ILE A 144 -7.11 -15.61 -14.88
N ALA A 145 -6.21 -14.63 -14.71
CA ALA A 145 -5.70 -13.82 -15.83
C ALA A 145 -4.92 -14.69 -16.83
N ASP A 146 -4.12 -15.64 -16.33
CA ASP A 146 -3.38 -16.58 -17.19
C ASP A 146 -4.31 -17.48 -18.00
N ILE A 147 -5.42 -17.97 -17.42
CA ILE A 147 -6.41 -18.78 -18.12
C ILE A 147 -7.16 -17.97 -19.18
N LEU A 148 -7.59 -16.77 -18.81
CA LEU A 148 -8.37 -15.89 -19.69
C LEU A 148 -7.51 -15.18 -20.75
N LYS A 149 -6.18 -15.23 -20.61
CA LYS A 149 -5.22 -14.56 -21.50
C LYS A 149 -5.46 -13.05 -21.60
N VAL A 150 -5.77 -12.41 -20.48
CA VAL A 150 -6.02 -10.97 -20.38
C VAL A 150 -4.97 -10.29 -19.50
N PRO A 151 -4.76 -8.98 -19.65
CA PRO A 151 -3.87 -8.20 -18.79
C PRO A 151 -4.23 -8.36 -17.30
N MET A 152 -3.20 -8.53 -16.46
CA MET A 152 -3.30 -8.52 -15.01
C MET A 152 -2.80 -7.19 -14.46
N ILE A 153 -3.67 -6.46 -13.80
CA ILE A 153 -3.41 -5.14 -13.21
C ILE A 153 -3.40 -5.31 -11.69
N GLY A 154 -2.28 -4.97 -11.07
CA GLY A 154 -2.15 -4.97 -9.61
C GLY A 154 -2.73 -3.69 -9.00
N VAL A 155 -3.36 -3.79 -7.82
CA VAL A 155 -3.76 -2.64 -7.00
C VAL A 155 -3.39 -2.90 -5.55
N SER A 156 -2.70 -1.94 -4.90
CA SER A 156 -2.32 -2.02 -3.48
C SER A 156 -2.98 -0.90 -2.69
N SER A 157 -3.69 -1.25 -1.63
CA SER A 157 -4.30 -0.30 -0.69
C SER A 157 -3.28 0.33 0.27
N SER A 158 -2.07 -0.20 0.31
CA SER A 158 -0.93 0.29 1.08
C SER A 158 0.22 0.75 0.17
N VAL A 159 1.29 1.29 0.77
CA VAL A 159 2.58 1.40 0.10
C VAL A 159 3.12 0.01 -0.17
N LEU A 160 3.86 -0.20 -1.28
CA LEU A 160 4.37 -1.52 -1.65
C LEU A 160 5.30 -2.11 -0.60
N TYR A 161 5.15 -3.39 -0.37
CA TYR A 161 6.09 -4.20 0.40
C TYR A 161 7.35 -4.53 -0.42
N PRO A 162 8.49 -4.85 0.23
CA PRO A 162 9.76 -5.13 -0.45
C PRO A 162 9.67 -6.12 -1.61
N TRP A 163 8.95 -7.22 -1.43
CA TRP A 163 8.78 -8.28 -2.42
C TRP A 163 7.94 -7.89 -3.63
N SER A 164 7.10 -6.87 -3.53
CA SER A 164 6.19 -6.49 -4.61
C SER A 164 6.84 -5.62 -5.70
N TYR A 165 8.02 -5.06 -5.45
CA TYR A 165 8.77 -4.28 -6.45
C TYR A 165 9.26 -5.16 -7.61
N ASP A 166 9.55 -6.44 -7.32
CA ASP A 166 10.05 -7.40 -8.31
C ASP A 166 8.99 -7.79 -9.36
N TYR A 167 7.70 -7.63 -9.06
CA TYR A 167 6.60 -8.03 -9.97
C TYR A 167 6.59 -7.24 -11.27
N ILE A 168 7.11 -6.03 -11.25
CA ILE A 168 7.23 -5.13 -12.41
C ILE A 168 8.66 -4.63 -12.61
N ALA A 169 9.66 -5.28 -11.99
CA ALA A 169 11.06 -4.87 -11.94
C ALA A 169 11.22 -3.36 -11.65
N CYS A 170 10.50 -2.87 -10.65
CA CYS A 170 10.64 -1.48 -10.20
C CYS A 170 11.89 -1.34 -9.31
N PRO A 171 12.86 -0.49 -9.66
CA PRO A 171 14.08 -0.36 -8.88
C PRO A 171 13.80 0.20 -7.47
N HIS A 172 14.27 -0.47 -6.44
CA HIS A 172 14.17 -0.02 -5.06
C HIS A 172 15.54 0.42 -4.55
N ASN A 173 15.80 1.72 -4.47
CA ASN A 173 17.07 2.23 -4.00
C ASN A 173 17.14 2.28 -2.48
N LEU A 174 17.73 1.24 -1.89
CA LEU A 174 17.83 1.06 -0.43
C LEU A 174 18.78 2.07 0.26
N ALA A 175 19.54 2.85 -0.50
CA ALA A 175 20.42 3.86 0.07
C ALA A 175 19.66 5.06 0.69
N TYR A 176 18.47 5.39 0.18
CA TYR A 176 17.65 6.50 0.68
C TYR A 176 16.16 6.17 0.80
N ALA A 177 15.70 5.02 0.31
CA ALA A 177 14.32 4.59 0.45
C ALA A 177 14.24 3.46 1.48
N PRO A 178 13.89 3.73 2.75
CA PRO A 178 13.59 2.67 3.70
C PRO A 178 12.33 1.94 3.26
N HIS A 179 12.30 0.64 3.49
CA HIS A 179 11.06 -0.10 3.20
C HIS A 179 9.96 0.23 4.23
N ASN A 180 8.73 -0.04 3.87
CA ASN A 180 7.52 0.45 4.53
C ASN A 180 7.25 -0.06 5.95
N LEU A 181 8.09 -0.93 6.51
CA LEU A 181 7.98 -1.41 7.89
C LEU A 181 9.12 -0.90 8.79
N LEU A 182 10.08 -0.15 8.24
CA LEU A 182 11.18 0.44 9.00
C LEU A 182 10.90 1.90 9.35
N PHE A 183 11.18 2.26 10.59
CA PHE A 183 10.90 3.59 11.16
C PHE A 183 11.96 4.65 10.82
N TYR A 184 12.66 4.48 9.67
CA TYR A 184 13.71 5.41 9.25
C TYR A 184 13.15 6.52 8.35
N SER A 185 13.80 7.69 8.43
CA SER A 185 13.63 8.74 7.43
C SER A 185 14.47 8.42 6.19
N GLN A 186 14.25 9.14 5.10
CA GLN A 186 15.08 8.99 3.88
C GLN A 186 16.55 9.40 4.10
N ASN A 187 16.86 10.17 5.15
CA ASN A 187 18.22 10.54 5.55
C ASN A 187 18.80 9.51 6.53
N MET A 188 19.08 8.32 6.03
CA MET A 188 19.63 7.22 6.83
C MET A 188 21.16 7.36 7.03
N ASN A 189 21.64 7.13 8.26
CA ASN A 189 23.06 6.92 8.52
C ASN A 189 23.53 5.55 8.00
N PHE A 190 24.84 5.26 8.08
CA PHE A 190 25.41 4.00 7.58
C PHE A 190 24.73 2.75 8.17
N TRP A 191 24.53 2.70 9.48
CA TRP A 191 23.95 1.53 10.14
C TRP A 191 22.48 1.32 9.79
N GLN A 192 21.73 2.40 9.63
CA GLN A 192 20.35 2.35 9.17
C GLN A 192 20.24 1.87 7.73
N ARG A 193 21.15 2.30 6.82
CA ARG A 193 21.21 1.77 5.45
C ARG A 193 21.55 0.30 5.41
N MET A 194 22.54 -0.12 6.23
CA MET A 194 22.93 -1.54 6.34
C MET A 194 21.75 -2.39 6.84
N TYR A 195 21.08 -1.96 7.89
CA TYR A 195 19.90 -2.67 8.40
C TYR A 195 18.77 -2.69 7.36
N ASN A 196 18.47 -1.57 6.70
CA ASN A 196 17.48 -1.49 5.63
C ASN A 196 17.79 -2.49 4.50
N PHE A 197 19.03 -2.61 4.10
CA PHE A 197 19.47 -3.58 3.09
C PHE A 197 19.25 -5.04 3.55
N LEU A 198 19.72 -5.39 4.75
CA LEU A 198 19.61 -6.75 5.27
C LEU A 198 18.14 -7.15 5.51
N ASP A 199 17.34 -6.25 6.08
CA ASP A 199 15.93 -6.50 6.37
C ASP A 199 15.09 -6.58 5.08
N ASN A 200 15.43 -5.80 4.05
CA ASN A 200 14.82 -5.91 2.73
C ASN A 200 15.08 -7.28 2.10
N LEU A 201 16.34 -7.76 2.11
CA LEU A 201 16.69 -9.09 1.60
C LEU A 201 15.97 -10.21 2.38
N TYR A 202 15.97 -10.10 3.71
CA TYR A 202 15.25 -11.05 4.56
C TYR A 202 13.75 -11.06 4.26
N SER A 203 13.12 -9.89 4.14
CA SER A 203 11.69 -9.76 3.89
C SER A 203 11.29 -10.38 2.55
N ILE A 204 12.06 -10.14 1.48
CA ILE A 204 11.84 -10.76 0.16
C ILE A 204 12.00 -12.28 0.25
N TRP A 205 13.11 -12.76 0.84
CA TRP A 205 13.37 -14.18 0.99
C TRP A 205 12.28 -14.87 1.81
N ALA A 206 11.91 -14.30 2.96
CA ALA A 206 10.93 -14.87 3.87
C ALA A 206 9.54 -14.94 3.22
N PHE A 207 9.09 -13.86 2.56
CA PHE A 207 7.82 -13.84 1.85
C PHE A 207 7.80 -14.88 0.72
N ASN A 208 8.85 -14.91 -0.11
CA ASN A 208 8.95 -15.86 -1.20
C ASN A 208 8.93 -17.31 -0.70
N ARG A 209 9.57 -17.58 0.44
CA ARG A 209 9.56 -18.92 1.06
C ARG A 209 8.19 -19.30 1.62
N VAL A 210 7.54 -18.37 2.30
CA VAL A 210 6.21 -18.58 2.92
C VAL A 210 5.14 -18.83 1.86
N THR A 211 5.23 -18.18 0.70
CA THR A 211 4.19 -18.23 -0.35
C THR A 211 4.39 -19.34 -1.40
N VAL A 212 5.44 -20.16 -1.31
CA VAL A 212 5.61 -21.37 -2.16
C VAL A 212 4.33 -22.23 -2.24
N PRO A 213 3.58 -22.47 -1.14
CA PRO A 213 2.36 -23.28 -1.20
C PRO A 213 1.30 -22.76 -2.16
N GLN A 214 1.32 -21.48 -2.56
CA GLN A 214 0.36 -20.94 -3.53
C GLN A 214 0.46 -21.63 -4.90
N THR A 215 1.68 -22.01 -5.32
CA THR A 215 1.88 -22.80 -6.54
C THR A 215 1.15 -24.16 -6.44
N GLU A 216 1.31 -24.86 -5.32
CA GLU A 216 0.67 -26.16 -5.13
C GLU A 216 -0.87 -26.04 -5.03
N ILE A 217 -1.37 -24.98 -4.42
CA ILE A 217 -2.81 -24.68 -4.34
C ILE A 217 -3.38 -24.46 -5.75
N MET A 218 -2.69 -23.69 -6.61
CA MET A 218 -3.09 -23.49 -8.00
C MET A 218 -3.07 -24.82 -8.80
N ARG A 219 -2.00 -25.63 -8.64
CA ARG A 219 -1.89 -26.93 -9.31
C ARG A 219 -2.97 -27.90 -8.86
N LYS A 220 -3.34 -27.86 -7.60
CA LYS A 220 -4.37 -28.73 -7.02
C LYS A 220 -5.78 -28.36 -7.46
N TYR A 221 -6.12 -27.08 -7.47
CA TYR A 221 -7.50 -26.64 -7.65
C TYR A 221 -7.82 -26.07 -9.03
N VAL A 222 -6.80 -25.69 -9.82
CA VAL A 222 -7.05 -25.01 -11.10
C VAL A 222 -6.55 -25.88 -12.27
N LYS A 223 -5.24 -26.07 -12.40
CA LYS A 223 -4.64 -26.90 -13.44
C LYS A 223 -3.29 -27.48 -12.97
N PRO A 224 -2.99 -28.77 -13.25
CA PRO A 224 -1.76 -29.43 -12.78
C PRO A 224 -0.46 -28.79 -13.28
N ASP A 225 -0.51 -28.13 -14.43
CA ASP A 225 0.60 -27.42 -15.08
C ASP A 225 0.62 -25.90 -14.78
N ALA A 226 -0.04 -25.46 -13.70
CA ALA A 226 0.00 -24.07 -13.30
C ALA A 226 1.45 -23.58 -13.10
N PRO A 227 1.78 -22.37 -13.58
CA PRO A 227 3.12 -21.81 -13.43
C PRO A 227 3.51 -21.64 -11.96
N ASP A 228 4.80 -21.46 -11.70
CA ASP A 228 5.23 -21.04 -10.37
C ASP A 228 4.63 -19.69 -10.01
N ILE A 229 4.34 -19.49 -8.71
CA ILE A 229 3.73 -18.23 -8.27
C ILE A 229 4.62 -17.01 -8.57
N ARG A 230 5.96 -17.18 -8.57
CA ARG A 230 6.89 -16.08 -8.91
C ARG A 230 6.79 -15.70 -10.38
N ASP A 231 6.65 -16.69 -11.27
CA ASP A 231 6.45 -16.42 -12.70
C ASP A 231 5.11 -15.74 -12.96
N LEU A 232 4.07 -16.16 -12.24
CA LEU A 232 2.74 -15.56 -12.35
C LEU A 232 2.72 -14.10 -11.90
N GLU A 233 3.36 -13.77 -10.77
CA GLU A 233 3.47 -12.39 -10.26
C GLU A 233 4.18 -11.46 -11.25
N ARG A 234 5.18 -11.96 -11.96
CA ARG A 234 5.93 -11.20 -12.99
C ARG A 234 5.15 -10.94 -14.27
N ASN A 235 3.92 -11.45 -14.39
CA ASN A 235 2.98 -11.15 -15.48
C ASN A 235 2.11 -9.91 -15.19
N MET A 236 2.29 -9.23 -14.05
CA MET A 236 1.59 -7.95 -13.79
C MET A 236 2.02 -6.89 -14.79
N SER A 237 1.03 -6.26 -15.43
CA SER A 237 1.26 -5.20 -16.42
C SER A 237 1.62 -3.88 -15.78
N ILE A 238 0.89 -3.50 -14.74
CA ILE A 238 1.09 -2.29 -13.90
C ILE A 238 0.65 -2.58 -12.48
N ILE A 239 1.11 -1.74 -11.54
CA ILE A 239 0.61 -1.71 -10.16
C ILE A 239 0.16 -0.30 -9.82
N LEU A 240 -1.12 -0.16 -9.46
CA LEU A 240 -1.69 1.05 -8.85
C LEU A 240 -1.43 1.01 -7.35
N VAL A 241 -0.64 1.94 -6.83
CA VAL A 241 -0.23 1.94 -5.42
C VAL A 241 -0.80 3.12 -4.65
N ASN A 242 -1.29 2.87 -3.42
CA ASN A 242 -1.80 3.90 -2.54
C ASN A 242 -0.67 4.68 -1.87
N SER A 243 0.12 5.39 -2.66
CA SER A 243 1.19 6.28 -2.20
C SER A 243 1.13 7.63 -2.90
N HIS A 244 1.80 8.62 -2.30
CA HIS A 244 1.98 9.94 -2.88
C HIS A 244 3.30 10.56 -2.39
N ILE A 245 4.01 11.24 -3.29
CA ILE A 245 5.32 11.84 -3.02
C ILE A 245 5.32 12.77 -1.79
N SER A 246 4.24 13.51 -1.55
CA SER A 246 4.15 14.45 -0.42
C SER A 246 4.07 13.77 0.95
N THR A 247 3.63 12.51 1.01
CA THR A 247 3.46 11.74 2.25
C THR A 247 4.46 10.60 2.38
N ASN A 248 4.85 9.97 1.29
CA ASN A 248 5.70 8.78 1.29
C ASN A 248 7.14 9.04 0.82
N GLY A 249 7.47 10.31 0.52
CA GLY A 249 8.80 10.73 0.09
C GLY A 249 9.13 10.35 -1.35
N ILE A 250 10.38 10.64 -1.73
CA ILE A 250 10.88 10.43 -3.10
C ILE A 250 11.35 8.99 -3.26
N LYS A 251 10.90 8.33 -4.32
CA LYS A 251 11.27 6.96 -4.68
C LYS A 251 11.60 6.87 -6.17
N ASN A 252 12.39 5.87 -6.55
CA ASN A 252 12.52 5.51 -7.95
C ASN A 252 11.23 4.80 -8.37
N LEU A 253 10.58 5.32 -9.40
CA LEU A 253 9.39 4.74 -9.98
C LEU A 253 9.70 4.39 -11.44
N ASN A 254 9.31 3.19 -11.86
CA ASN A 254 9.22 2.91 -13.30
C ASN A 254 7.80 3.22 -13.81
N PRO A 255 7.59 3.32 -15.13
CA PRO A 255 6.26 3.64 -15.69
C PRO A 255 5.14 2.66 -15.33
N ALA A 256 5.48 1.43 -14.91
CA ALA A 256 4.50 0.43 -14.50
C ALA A 256 4.04 0.56 -13.03
N LEU A 257 4.71 1.41 -12.22
CA LEU A 257 4.28 1.72 -10.86
C LEU A 257 3.63 3.09 -10.80
N ILE A 258 2.32 3.12 -10.57
CA ILE A 258 1.49 4.31 -10.69
C ILE A 258 0.93 4.69 -9.33
N GLU A 259 1.28 5.89 -8.83
CA GLU A 259 0.79 6.40 -7.56
C GLU A 259 -0.64 6.95 -7.69
N VAL A 260 -1.56 6.33 -6.93
CA VAL A 260 -2.98 6.71 -6.85
C VAL A 260 -3.41 7.01 -5.40
N GLY A 261 -2.48 7.49 -4.58
CA GLY A 261 -2.74 7.79 -3.17
C GLY A 261 -3.96 8.68 -2.98
N GLY A 262 -4.84 8.30 -2.03
CA GLY A 262 -6.10 9.00 -1.79
C GLY A 262 -7.23 8.64 -2.76
N LEU A 263 -7.09 7.61 -3.59
CA LEU A 263 -8.14 7.14 -4.51
C LEU A 263 -9.48 6.86 -3.80
N HIS A 264 -9.43 6.36 -2.56
CA HIS A 264 -10.60 6.07 -1.73
C HIS A 264 -11.28 7.33 -1.18
N VAL A 265 -10.57 8.45 -1.13
CA VAL A 265 -11.10 9.69 -0.52
C VAL A 265 -12.09 10.33 -1.46
N HIS A 266 -13.35 10.21 -1.15
CA HIS A 266 -14.44 10.87 -1.88
C HIS A 266 -15.65 11.09 -0.97
N ASP A 267 -16.37 12.15 -1.23
CA ASP A 267 -17.63 12.43 -0.58
C ASP A 267 -18.75 11.68 -1.31
N ASP A 268 -19.07 10.46 -0.85
CA ASP A 268 -20.19 9.68 -1.40
C ASP A 268 -21.51 10.32 -0.95
N GLU A 269 -22.22 10.92 -1.88
CA GLU A 269 -23.52 11.58 -1.62
C GLU A 269 -24.60 10.58 -1.17
N THR A 270 -24.44 9.30 -1.46
CA THR A 270 -25.38 8.25 -1.03
C THR A 270 -25.21 7.85 0.44
N VAL A 271 -24.08 8.22 1.04
CA VAL A 271 -23.78 8.00 2.47
C VAL A 271 -24.28 9.22 3.26
N LEU A 272 -25.32 9.02 4.04
CA LEU A 272 -25.92 10.08 4.86
C LEU A 272 -25.40 9.99 6.30
N LEU A 273 -25.25 11.16 6.95
CA LEU A 273 -25.07 11.22 8.40
C LEU A 273 -26.35 10.84 9.12
N PRO A 274 -26.29 10.11 10.23
CA PRO A 274 -27.43 10.00 11.14
C PRO A 274 -27.88 11.41 11.58
N PRO A 275 -29.17 11.76 11.54
CA PRO A 275 -29.65 13.11 11.90
C PRO A 275 -29.22 13.57 13.30
N SER A 276 -29.14 12.63 14.26
CA SER A 276 -28.67 12.94 15.62
C SER A 276 -27.17 13.31 15.64
N LEU A 277 -26.35 12.66 14.81
CA LEU A 277 -24.92 12.99 14.69
C LEU A 277 -24.73 14.34 14.01
N GLU A 278 -25.45 14.59 12.92
CA GLU A 278 -25.38 15.87 12.20
C GLU A 278 -25.76 17.04 13.10
N LYS A 279 -26.87 16.91 13.84
CA LYS A 279 -27.27 17.89 14.84
C LYS A 279 -26.18 18.11 15.89
N TRP A 280 -25.64 17.03 16.45
CA TRP A 280 -24.60 17.10 17.47
C TRP A 280 -23.33 17.80 16.96
N MET A 281 -22.90 17.53 15.72
CA MET A 281 -21.74 18.20 15.11
C MET A 281 -22.00 19.69 14.86
N ASN A 282 -23.20 20.06 14.39
CA ASN A 282 -23.59 21.45 14.18
C ASN A 282 -23.64 22.25 15.49
N GLU A 283 -24.11 21.65 16.57
CA GLU A 283 -24.13 22.25 17.93
C GLU A 283 -22.77 22.29 18.60
N SER A 284 -21.74 21.70 18.00
CA SER A 284 -20.36 21.73 18.56
C SER A 284 -19.67 23.06 18.22
N GLU A 285 -20.14 24.18 18.75
CA GLU A 285 -19.66 25.53 18.44
C GLU A 285 -18.18 25.73 18.74
N GLN A 286 -17.65 25.14 19.82
CA GLN A 286 -16.23 25.18 20.15
C GLN A 286 -15.40 24.12 19.42
N GLY A 287 -16.06 23.38 18.54
CA GLY A 287 -15.51 22.29 17.73
C GLY A 287 -15.52 20.95 18.43
N PHE A 288 -15.14 19.93 17.66
CA PHE A 288 -15.04 18.58 18.17
C PHE A 288 -13.80 17.83 17.65
N ILE A 289 -13.40 16.81 18.40
CA ILE A 289 -12.36 15.84 18.03
C ILE A 289 -13.05 14.56 17.59
N TYR A 290 -12.56 13.96 16.51
CA TYR A 290 -12.95 12.59 16.13
C TYR A 290 -11.93 11.59 16.68
N PHE A 291 -12.40 10.52 17.33
CA PHE A 291 -11.56 9.46 17.88
C PHE A 291 -11.94 8.10 17.30
N SER A 292 -11.02 7.49 16.54
CA SER A 292 -11.22 6.17 15.95
C SER A 292 -9.90 5.47 15.69
N PHE A 293 -9.80 4.20 16.08
CA PHE A 293 -8.69 3.32 15.73
C PHE A 293 -9.01 2.43 14.51
N GLY A 294 -9.74 3.00 13.54
CA GLY A 294 -10.05 2.35 12.27
C GLY A 294 -11.20 1.35 12.33
N SER A 295 -11.26 0.45 11.36
CA SER A 295 -12.38 -0.50 11.21
C SER A 295 -12.25 -1.74 12.09
N MET A 296 -11.05 -2.08 12.56
CA MET A 296 -10.77 -3.37 13.20
C MET A 296 -10.74 -3.30 14.72
N VAL A 297 -10.14 -2.26 15.27
CA VAL A 297 -9.77 -2.18 16.69
C VAL A 297 -10.97 -1.83 17.57
N MET A 298 -11.13 -2.57 18.66
CA MET A 298 -12.10 -2.33 19.73
C MET A 298 -11.45 -1.48 20.82
N ILE A 299 -11.74 -0.18 20.85
CA ILE A 299 -11.20 0.75 21.87
C ILE A 299 -11.65 0.34 23.27
N GLU A 300 -12.89 -0.15 23.40
CA GLU A 300 -13.48 -0.65 24.64
C GLU A 300 -12.80 -1.91 25.20
N SER A 301 -11.87 -2.52 24.47
CA SER A 301 -11.05 -3.65 24.95
C SER A 301 -9.74 -3.24 25.63
N PHE A 302 -9.44 -1.95 25.65
CA PHE A 302 -8.20 -1.45 26.26
C PHE A 302 -8.27 -1.54 27.79
N PRO A 303 -7.09 -1.57 28.47
CA PRO A 303 -7.05 -1.57 29.93
C PRO A 303 -7.88 -0.43 30.54
N ILE A 304 -8.54 -0.71 31.65
CA ILE A 304 -9.45 0.26 32.28
C ILE A 304 -8.74 1.56 32.67
N GLU A 305 -7.47 1.45 33.04
CA GLU A 305 -6.61 2.60 33.38
C GLU A 305 -6.41 3.50 32.16
N THR A 306 -6.18 2.91 30.99
CA THR A 306 -6.04 3.65 29.71
C THR A 306 -7.36 4.34 29.33
N LEU A 307 -8.49 3.65 29.49
CA LEU A 307 -9.81 4.23 29.23
C LEU A 307 -10.12 5.39 30.19
N ARG A 308 -9.71 5.29 31.47
CA ARG A 308 -9.83 6.37 32.45
C ARG A 308 -8.98 7.58 32.09
N ILE A 309 -7.74 7.38 31.59
CA ILE A 309 -6.92 8.47 31.08
C ILE A 309 -7.66 9.19 29.95
N PHE A 310 -8.22 8.47 28.98
CA PHE A 310 -9.03 9.08 27.93
C PHE A 310 -10.18 9.90 28.49
N TYR A 311 -10.98 9.32 29.40
CA TYR A 311 -12.13 10.02 30.00
C TYR A 311 -11.73 11.30 30.73
N ASN A 312 -10.68 11.23 31.53
CA ASN A 312 -10.21 12.38 32.32
C ASN A 312 -9.73 13.51 31.39
N SER A 313 -8.95 13.19 30.36
CA SER A 313 -8.45 14.17 29.40
C SER A 313 -9.57 14.76 28.55
N MET A 314 -10.54 13.94 28.11
CA MET A 314 -11.70 14.42 27.33
C MET A 314 -12.57 15.36 28.19
N ARG A 315 -12.76 15.08 29.48
CA ARG A 315 -13.50 15.96 30.39
C ARG A 315 -12.83 17.33 30.55
N LYS A 316 -11.50 17.36 30.60
CA LYS A 316 -10.72 18.59 30.78
C LYS A 316 -10.80 19.56 29.58
N ILE A 317 -11.02 19.05 28.38
CA ILE A 317 -11.11 19.88 27.16
C ILE A 317 -12.51 20.45 26.92
N ALA A 318 -13.51 20.15 27.77
CA ALA A 318 -14.83 20.78 27.66
C ALA A 318 -14.69 22.31 27.63
N PRO A 319 -15.42 23.02 26.76
CA PRO A 319 -16.59 22.60 25.96
C PRO A 319 -16.28 21.96 24.60
N VAL A 320 -15.01 21.73 24.22
CA VAL A 320 -14.70 20.94 23.03
C VAL A 320 -15.27 19.53 23.20
N ARG A 321 -16.01 19.07 22.18
CA ARG A 321 -16.67 17.78 22.22
C ARG A 321 -15.82 16.66 21.60
N VAL A 322 -16.12 15.41 21.88
CA VAL A 322 -15.42 14.25 21.32
C VAL A 322 -16.42 13.26 20.70
N LEU A 323 -16.24 12.97 19.42
CA LEU A 323 -16.99 11.90 18.72
C LEU A 323 -16.12 10.65 18.71
N MET A 324 -16.55 9.58 19.38
CA MET A 324 -15.75 8.37 19.57
C MET A 324 -16.40 7.16 18.91
N LYS A 325 -15.61 6.39 18.14
CA LYS A 325 -16.08 5.12 17.57
C LYS A 325 -15.90 4.00 18.59
N ILE A 326 -17.02 3.45 19.07
CA ILE A 326 -17.07 2.33 20.03
C ILE A 326 -18.01 1.26 19.49
N ALA A 327 -17.50 0.04 19.30
CA ALA A 327 -18.28 -1.04 18.73
C ALA A 327 -19.33 -1.60 19.71
N ASN A 328 -18.99 -1.68 20.99
CA ASN A 328 -19.88 -2.15 22.06
C ASN A 328 -19.77 -1.25 23.30
N SER A 329 -20.75 -0.37 23.47
CA SER A 329 -20.81 0.58 24.60
C SER A 329 -20.88 -0.09 25.96
N ASP A 330 -21.44 -1.31 26.06
CA ASP A 330 -21.64 -2.03 27.32
C ASP A 330 -20.31 -2.49 27.95
N LYS A 331 -19.24 -2.52 27.15
CA LYS A 331 -17.88 -2.85 27.62
C LYS A 331 -17.11 -1.64 28.14
N LEU A 332 -17.64 -0.44 28.01
CA LEU A 332 -17.00 0.76 28.53
C LEU A 332 -17.14 0.85 30.07
N PRO A 333 -16.11 1.32 30.77
CA PRO A 333 -16.24 1.60 32.20
C PRO A 333 -17.22 2.75 32.44
N PRO A 334 -17.88 2.80 33.61
CA PRO A 334 -18.78 3.90 33.94
C PRO A 334 -18.04 5.24 34.06
N GLY A 335 -18.77 6.34 33.87
CA GLY A 335 -18.22 7.70 33.99
C GLY A 335 -17.77 8.31 32.66
N LEU A 336 -18.33 7.85 31.53
CA LEU A 336 -18.14 8.50 30.21
C LEU A 336 -18.45 10.01 30.35
N PRO A 337 -17.56 10.91 29.91
CA PRO A 337 -17.79 12.36 30.00
C PRO A 337 -18.99 12.82 29.17
N GLU A 338 -19.69 13.84 29.65
CA GLU A 338 -20.89 14.41 28.97
C GLU A 338 -20.58 15.03 27.60
N ASN A 339 -19.33 15.49 27.39
CA ASN A 339 -18.88 16.02 26.11
C ASN A 339 -18.47 14.94 25.10
N VAL A 340 -18.66 13.64 25.40
CA VAL A 340 -18.34 12.50 24.53
C VAL A 340 -19.61 11.91 23.92
N TYR A 341 -19.64 11.79 22.59
CA TYR A 341 -20.69 11.10 21.85
C TYR A 341 -20.10 9.83 21.21
N ILE A 342 -20.76 8.69 21.39
CA ILE A 342 -20.28 7.39 20.91
C ILE A 342 -21.20 6.80 19.86
N LEU A 343 -20.61 6.17 18.83
CA LEU A 343 -21.32 5.41 17.81
C LEU A 343 -20.50 4.19 17.38
N PRO A 344 -21.16 3.08 17.00
CA PRO A 344 -20.47 1.85 16.57
C PRO A 344 -19.83 1.97 15.19
N TRP A 345 -20.40 2.80 14.34
CA TRP A 345 -19.87 3.11 13.01
C TRP A 345 -20.15 4.57 12.64
N ILE A 346 -19.14 5.22 12.06
CA ILE A 346 -19.20 6.66 11.76
C ILE A 346 -18.78 6.88 10.31
N PRO A 347 -19.56 7.62 9.51
CA PRO A 347 -19.19 8.02 8.15
C PRO A 347 -18.02 9.01 8.18
N GLN A 348 -16.79 8.51 8.26
CA GLN A 348 -15.57 9.26 8.58
C GLN A 348 -15.34 10.44 7.65
N VAL A 349 -15.48 10.25 6.33
CA VAL A 349 -15.31 11.33 5.33
C VAL A 349 -16.29 12.47 5.56
N LYS A 350 -17.56 12.19 5.91
CA LYS A 350 -18.56 13.21 6.24
C LYS A 350 -18.17 14.00 7.50
N VAL A 351 -17.60 13.30 8.49
CA VAL A 351 -17.11 13.92 9.73
C VAL A 351 -15.92 14.83 9.45
N PHE A 352 -14.94 14.38 8.64
CA PHE A 352 -13.79 15.19 8.28
C PHE A 352 -14.13 16.41 7.44
N LYS A 353 -15.18 16.35 6.65
CA LYS A 353 -15.68 17.49 5.87
C LYS A 353 -16.36 18.57 6.72
N HIS A 354 -16.77 18.23 7.94
CA HIS A 354 -17.49 19.16 8.81
C HIS A 354 -16.60 20.31 9.30
N PRO A 355 -17.05 21.60 9.23
CA PRO A 355 -16.21 22.76 9.57
C PRO A 355 -15.78 22.80 11.04
N ASN A 356 -16.56 22.19 11.94
CA ASN A 356 -16.28 22.20 13.37
C ASN A 356 -15.28 21.14 13.83
N ILE A 357 -14.75 20.28 12.92
CA ILE A 357 -13.71 19.33 13.30
C ILE A 357 -12.38 20.04 13.60
N LYS A 358 -11.76 19.69 14.72
CA LYS A 358 -10.49 20.25 15.16
C LYS A 358 -9.33 19.31 15.01
N ALA A 359 -9.51 18.02 15.32
CA ALA A 359 -8.45 17.02 15.32
C ALA A 359 -9.00 15.60 15.16
N PHE A 360 -8.10 14.69 14.85
CA PHE A 360 -8.36 13.26 14.73
C PHE A 360 -7.42 12.47 15.64
N ILE A 361 -7.97 11.74 16.61
CA ILE A 361 -7.22 10.75 17.40
C ILE A 361 -7.29 9.43 16.63
N THR A 362 -6.13 8.95 16.21
CA THR A 362 -6.02 7.83 15.26
C THR A 362 -4.92 6.84 15.64
N HIS A 363 -5.06 5.60 15.18
CA HIS A 363 -3.97 4.63 15.22
C HIS A 363 -2.91 4.86 14.10
N GLY A 364 -3.18 5.74 13.13
CA GLY A 364 -2.24 6.05 12.04
C GLY A 364 -2.33 5.12 10.83
N GLY A 365 -3.43 4.40 10.66
CA GLY A 365 -3.66 3.63 9.42
C GLY A 365 -3.67 4.53 8.19
N LEU A 366 -3.02 4.09 7.10
CA LEU A 366 -2.74 4.92 5.91
C LEU A 366 -4.01 5.57 5.34
N MET A 367 -5.09 4.80 5.17
CA MET A 367 -6.34 5.29 4.56
C MET A 367 -6.95 6.46 5.35
N GLY A 368 -7.20 6.28 6.64
CA GLY A 368 -7.77 7.33 7.49
C GLY A 368 -6.86 8.55 7.64
N SER A 369 -5.55 8.36 7.59
CA SER A 369 -4.59 9.46 7.62
C SER A 369 -4.60 10.26 6.32
N GLN A 370 -4.75 9.61 5.16
CA GLN A 370 -4.91 10.31 3.88
C GLN A 370 -6.23 11.09 3.81
N GLU A 371 -7.31 10.56 4.39
CA GLU A 371 -8.57 11.30 4.56
C GLU A 371 -8.37 12.53 5.45
N ALA A 372 -7.69 12.39 6.59
CA ALA A 372 -7.39 13.52 7.48
C ALA A 372 -6.53 14.58 6.77
N ILE A 373 -5.52 14.19 5.98
CA ILE A 373 -4.70 15.09 5.18
C ILE A 373 -5.54 15.81 4.13
N HIS A 374 -6.40 15.08 3.42
CA HIS A 374 -7.28 15.63 2.40
C HIS A 374 -8.17 16.76 2.96
N TYR A 375 -8.76 16.53 4.14
CA TYR A 375 -9.66 17.49 4.80
C TYR A 375 -8.95 18.40 5.82
N GLU A 376 -7.64 18.45 5.80
CA GLU A 376 -6.82 19.34 6.64
C GLU A 376 -7.02 19.14 8.16
N VAL A 377 -7.25 17.91 8.62
CA VAL A 377 -7.50 17.58 10.03
C VAL A 377 -6.22 17.09 10.69
N PRO A 378 -5.60 17.84 11.63
CA PRO A 378 -4.40 17.42 12.33
C PRO A 378 -4.66 16.24 13.27
N MET A 379 -3.62 15.48 13.59
CA MET A 379 -3.77 14.16 14.21
C MET A 379 -3.07 14.03 15.57
N ILE A 380 -3.66 13.24 16.47
CA ILE A 380 -2.97 12.61 17.61
C ILE A 380 -2.83 11.13 17.26
N GLY A 381 -1.60 10.68 17.03
CA GLY A 381 -1.31 9.32 16.57
C GLY A 381 -0.94 8.39 17.71
N MET A 382 -1.65 7.27 17.82
CA MET A 382 -1.39 6.19 18.78
C MET A 382 -1.19 4.88 17.99
N PRO A 383 0.00 4.65 17.39
CA PRO A 383 0.22 3.47 16.55
C PRO A 383 0.14 2.19 17.35
N LEU A 384 -0.50 1.17 16.77
CA LEU A 384 -0.80 -0.11 17.41
C LEU A 384 -0.08 -1.29 16.74
N PHE A 385 -0.01 -1.35 15.39
CA PHE A 385 0.63 -2.43 14.62
C PHE A 385 0.96 -2.01 13.18
N ALA A 386 1.71 -2.84 12.47
CA ALA A 386 2.04 -2.74 11.05
C ALA A 386 2.65 -1.36 10.64
N ASP A 387 2.19 -0.79 9.53
CA ASP A 387 2.65 0.48 8.96
C ASP A 387 2.30 1.73 9.80
N GLN A 388 1.45 1.57 10.82
CA GLN A 388 0.97 2.70 11.64
C GLN A 388 2.11 3.44 12.33
N PHE A 389 3.14 2.73 12.79
CA PHE A 389 4.29 3.33 13.46
C PHE A 389 5.06 4.27 12.54
N ILE A 390 5.37 3.81 11.31
CA ILE A 390 6.09 4.65 10.36
C ILE A 390 5.22 5.80 9.85
N ASN A 391 3.94 5.57 9.65
CA ASN A 391 3.01 6.61 9.23
C ASN A 391 2.99 7.74 10.25
N ILE A 392 2.78 7.43 11.55
CA ILE A 392 2.75 8.43 12.61
C ILE A 392 4.11 9.14 12.77
N ASP A 393 5.23 8.41 12.73
CA ASP A 393 6.56 9.02 12.81
C ASP A 393 6.81 9.98 11.65
N ASN A 394 6.32 9.67 10.47
CA ASN A 394 6.38 10.55 9.31
C ASN A 394 5.49 11.81 9.51
N TYR A 395 4.27 11.64 10.03
CA TYR A 395 3.36 12.77 10.28
C TYR A 395 3.84 13.70 11.38
N VAL A 396 4.55 13.17 12.38
CA VAL A 396 5.25 13.98 13.39
C VAL A 396 6.37 14.80 12.74
N ARG A 397 7.19 14.19 11.86
CA ARG A 397 8.24 14.92 11.11
C ARG A 397 7.67 16.03 10.22
N LEU A 398 6.47 15.81 9.65
CA LEU A 398 5.76 16.79 8.84
C LEU A 398 5.01 17.85 9.68
N ASN A 399 5.08 17.80 11.01
CA ASN A 399 4.35 18.65 11.95
C ASN A 399 2.83 18.63 11.79
N ILE A 400 2.26 17.49 11.38
CA ILE A 400 0.80 17.32 11.26
C ILE A 400 0.22 16.40 12.32
N ALA A 401 1.08 15.80 13.18
CA ALA A 401 0.64 14.91 14.25
C ALA A 401 1.47 15.08 15.53
N VAL A 402 0.85 14.71 16.65
CA VAL A 402 1.50 14.42 17.93
C VAL A 402 1.45 12.90 18.14
N LYS A 403 2.58 12.26 18.53
CA LYS A 403 2.65 10.82 18.78
C LYS A 403 2.53 10.51 20.26
N LEU A 404 1.69 9.53 20.59
CA LEU A 404 1.55 8.94 21.92
C LEU A 404 1.84 7.44 21.87
N LYS A 405 2.38 6.91 22.96
CA LYS A 405 2.61 5.45 23.13
C LYS A 405 1.52 4.88 24.03
N ILE A 406 0.62 4.10 23.46
CA ILE A 406 -0.54 3.57 24.18
C ILE A 406 -0.18 2.68 25.38
N VAL A 407 0.90 1.89 25.27
CA VAL A 407 1.32 0.92 26.30
C VAL A 407 1.83 1.60 27.57
N SER A 408 2.39 2.79 27.46
CA SER A 408 2.96 3.57 28.58
C SER A 408 2.29 4.94 28.73
N LEU A 409 1.06 5.09 28.23
CA LEU A 409 0.35 6.35 28.21
C LEU A 409 0.11 6.89 29.63
N THR A 410 0.52 8.12 29.88
CA THR A 410 0.23 8.84 31.12
C THR A 410 -0.85 9.91 30.90
N GLN A 411 -1.44 10.37 32.02
CA GLN A 411 -2.43 11.44 31.99
C GLN A 411 -1.83 12.75 31.44
N GLU A 412 -0.61 13.07 31.86
CA GLU A 412 0.11 14.28 31.45
C GLU A 412 0.41 14.28 29.95
N GLU A 413 0.84 13.14 29.39
CA GLU A 413 1.10 13.01 27.95
C GLU A 413 -0.18 13.21 27.13
N MET A 414 -1.30 12.62 27.55
CA MET A 414 -2.58 12.78 26.84
C MET A 414 -3.08 14.23 26.92
N ASP A 415 -3.05 14.84 28.10
CA ASP A 415 -3.44 16.25 28.30
C ASP A 415 -2.56 17.19 27.46
N HIS A 416 -1.24 16.97 27.44
CA HIS A 416 -0.31 17.74 26.63
C HIS A 416 -0.58 17.60 25.14
N ALA A 417 -0.81 16.39 24.65
CA ALA A 417 -1.10 16.15 23.23
C ALA A 417 -2.39 16.85 22.78
N LEU A 418 -3.44 16.80 23.60
CA LEU A 418 -4.70 17.49 23.34
C LEU A 418 -4.51 19.01 23.33
N ASN A 419 -3.78 19.55 24.33
CA ASN A 419 -3.49 20.99 24.38
C ASN A 419 -2.68 21.45 23.15
N GLU A 420 -1.62 20.69 22.77
CA GLU A 420 -0.81 20.99 21.60
C GLU A 420 -1.64 21.00 20.32
N ILE A 421 -2.44 19.96 20.06
CA ILE A 421 -3.17 19.85 18.80
C ILE A 421 -4.30 20.89 18.67
N LEU A 422 -4.92 21.26 19.78
CA LEU A 422 -6.04 22.20 19.81
C LEU A 422 -5.59 23.66 19.77
N ASN A 423 -4.48 24.00 20.46
CA ASN A 423 -4.08 25.39 20.74
C ASN A 423 -2.83 25.82 19.96
N ASN A 424 -1.99 24.90 19.46
CA ASN A 424 -0.81 25.25 18.70
C ASN A 424 -1.11 25.30 17.20
N PRO A 425 -1.13 26.50 16.57
CA PRO A 425 -1.53 26.67 15.17
C PRO A 425 -0.57 25.98 14.17
N LYS A 426 0.63 25.55 14.61
CA LYS A 426 1.61 24.93 13.72
C LYS A 426 1.06 23.69 13.02
N TYR A 427 0.27 22.85 13.72
CA TYR A 427 -0.27 21.61 13.19
C TYR A 427 -1.32 21.88 12.10
N LYS A 428 -2.26 22.79 12.36
CA LYS A 428 -3.27 23.18 11.36
C LYS A 428 -2.64 23.84 10.15
N LYS A 429 -1.61 24.69 10.35
CA LYS A 429 -0.88 25.31 9.25
C LYS A 429 -0.14 24.27 8.41
N ALA A 430 0.59 23.36 9.05
CA ALA A 430 1.37 22.34 8.36
C ALA A 430 0.49 21.36 7.57
N ILE A 431 -0.64 20.88 8.15
CA ILE A 431 -1.52 19.96 7.44
C ILE A 431 -2.23 20.64 6.26
N LYS A 432 -2.55 21.92 6.37
CA LYS A 432 -3.11 22.71 5.26
C LYS A 432 -2.12 22.82 4.10
N GLU A 433 -0.85 23.08 4.39
CA GLU A 433 0.19 23.11 3.35
C GLU A 433 0.46 21.71 2.75
N LEU A 434 0.41 20.66 3.57
CA LEU A 434 0.55 19.30 3.08
C LEU A 434 -0.65 18.88 2.22
N SER A 435 -1.88 19.22 2.63
CA SER A 435 -3.10 18.93 1.85
C SER A 435 -3.03 19.54 0.45
N LYS A 436 -2.59 20.81 0.34
CA LYS A 436 -2.38 21.45 -0.96
C LYS A 436 -1.44 20.62 -1.86
N LYS A 437 -0.29 20.18 -1.33
CA LYS A 437 0.68 19.35 -2.06
C LYS A 437 0.13 17.96 -2.40
N PHE A 438 -0.70 17.40 -1.52
CA PHE A 438 -1.32 16.09 -1.73
C PHE A 438 -2.39 16.13 -2.82
N LEU A 439 -3.10 17.24 -2.96
CA LEU A 439 -4.18 17.43 -3.92
C LEU A 439 -3.72 18.00 -5.27
N ASP A 440 -2.57 18.69 -5.30
CA ASP A 440 -2.02 19.30 -6.51
C ASP A 440 -1.38 18.24 -7.41
N ARG A 441 -2.12 17.82 -8.43
CA ARG A 441 -1.75 16.76 -9.38
C ARG A 441 -2.25 17.10 -10.78
N PRO A 442 -1.56 16.63 -11.84
CA PRO A 442 -2.02 16.80 -13.22
C PRO A 442 -3.40 16.19 -13.49
N MET A 443 -3.70 15.04 -12.85
CA MET A 443 -4.99 14.35 -12.90
C MET A 443 -5.37 13.87 -11.50
N SER A 444 -6.67 13.73 -11.23
CA SER A 444 -7.11 13.10 -9.98
C SER A 444 -6.60 11.66 -9.86
N SER A 445 -6.51 11.12 -8.64
CA SER A 445 -6.15 9.70 -8.43
C SER A 445 -7.10 8.76 -9.17
N ALA A 446 -8.38 9.13 -9.27
CA ALA A 446 -9.40 8.39 -9.98
C ALA A 446 -9.16 8.40 -11.50
N ASP A 447 -8.95 9.58 -12.09
CA ASP A 447 -8.70 9.71 -13.53
C ASP A 447 -7.36 9.05 -13.92
N THR A 448 -6.34 9.17 -13.07
CA THR A 448 -5.05 8.48 -13.25
C THR A 448 -5.25 6.96 -13.30
N ALA A 449 -6.00 6.39 -12.35
CA ALA A 449 -6.26 4.95 -12.32
C ALA A 449 -7.03 4.49 -13.58
N ILE A 450 -8.11 5.19 -13.95
CA ILE A 450 -8.89 4.90 -15.17
C ILE A 450 -7.99 4.94 -16.41
N TYR A 451 -7.24 6.04 -16.58
CA TYR A 451 -6.38 6.23 -17.75
C TYR A 451 -5.41 5.07 -17.95
N TRP A 452 -4.70 4.65 -16.89
CA TRP A 452 -3.71 3.59 -17.01
C TRP A 452 -4.33 2.20 -17.17
N ILE A 453 -5.50 1.94 -16.58
CA ILE A 453 -6.24 0.69 -16.81
C ILE A 453 -6.68 0.61 -18.29
N GLU A 454 -7.32 1.66 -18.82
CA GLU A 454 -7.73 1.73 -20.23
C GLU A 454 -6.53 1.63 -21.17
N TYR A 455 -5.38 2.26 -20.81
CA TYR A 455 -4.15 2.21 -21.58
C TYR A 455 -3.62 0.77 -21.72
N ILE A 456 -3.57 0.02 -20.63
CA ILE A 456 -3.14 -1.38 -20.63
C ILE A 456 -4.09 -2.26 -21.45
N ILE A 457 -5.39 -2.08 -21.29
CA ILE A 457 -6.38 -2.85 -22.08
C ILE A 457 -6.21 -2.55 -23.58
N LYS A 458 -6.04 -1.29 -23.94
CA LYS A 458 -5.94 -0.85 -25.33
C LYS A 458 -4.65 -1.29 -26.03
N TYR A 459 -3.51 -1.22 -25.35
CA TYR A 459 -2.19 -1.42 -25.96
C TYR A 459 -1.51 -2.74 -25.59
N GLY A 460 -2.12 -3.50 -24.67
CA GLY A 460 -1.66 -4.83 -24.27
C GLY A 460 -0.83 -4.87 -23.00
N SER A 461 -0.71 -6.07 -22.44
CA SER A 461 -0.10 -6.33 -21.11
C SER A 461 1.40 -5.99 -21.03
N THR A 462 2.11 -5.96 -22.15
CA THR A 462 3.57 -5.80 -22.19
C THR A 462 4.03 -4.38 -22.53
N VAL A 463 3.11 -3.46 -22.80
CA VAL A 463 3.44 -2.10 -23.28
C VAL A 463 4.33 -1.28 -22.32
N LEU A 464 4.24 -1.55 -21.01
CA LEU A 464 5.08 -0.93 -19.97
C LEU A 464 6.04 -1.93 -19.31
N ARG A 465 6.20 -3.12 -19.89
CA ARG A 465 7.11 -4.15 -19.35
C ARG A 465 8.56 -3.65 -19.38
N SER A 466 9.16 -3.57 -18.23
CA SER A 466 10.57 -3.18 -18.10
C SER A 466 11.49 -4.25 -18.73
N PRO A 467 12.49 -3.89 -19.55
CA PRO A 467 13.54 -4.83 -20.00
C PRO A 467 14.27 -5.53 -18.84
N ALA A 468 14.30 -4.91 -17.66
CA ALA A 468 14.86 -5.50 -16.46
C ALA A 468 14.17 -6.82 -16.04
N MET A 469 12.95 -7.07 -16.50
CA MET A 469 12.22 -8.32 -16.26
C MET A 469 12.89 -9.55 -16.90
N ASP A 470 13.70 -9.33 -17.94
CA ASP A 470 14.36 -10.38 -18.71
C ASP A 470 15.82 -10.60 -18.31
N LEU A 471 16.32 -9.78 -17.35
CA LEU A 471 17.68 -9.87 -16.81
C LEU A 471 17.69 -10.62 -15.48
N THR A 472 18.81 -11.31 -15.23
CA THR A 472 19.12 -11.89 -13.91
C THR A 472 19.58 -10.81 -12.94
N TRP A 473 19.48 -11.06 -11.62
CA TRP A 473 19.84 -10.07 -10.62
C TRP A 473 21.30 -9.57 -10.72
N TRP A 474 22.27 -10.44 -11.10
CA TRP A 474 23.65 -10.02 -11.27
C TRP A 474 23.87 -9.17 -12.53
N GLN A 475 23.03 -9.33 -13.56
CA GLN A 475 23.03 -8.47 -14.75
C GLN A 475 22.41 -7.10 -14.44
N LEU A 476 21.35 -7.06 -13.64
CA LEU A 476 20.72 -5.81 -13.17
C LEU A 476 21.69 -4.96 -12.36
N GLU A 477 22.49 -5.61 -11.51
CA GLU A 477 23.51 -4.96 -10.68
C GLU A 477 24.87 -4.82 -11.40
N LEU A 478 24.95 -5.17 -12.70
CA LEU A 478 26.16 -5.13 -13.54
C LEU A 478 27.36 -5.86 -12.91
N LEU A 479 27.12 -6.91 -12.10
CA LEU A 479 28.20 -7.64 -11.44
C LEU A 479 29.08 -8.42 -12.42
N ASP A 480 28.51 -8.90 -13.52
CA ASP A 480 29.21 -9.50 -14.66
C ASP A 480 30.16 -8.49 -15.32
N VAL A 481 29.69 -7.27 -15.60
CA VAL A 481 30.50 -6.18 -16.17
C VAL A 481 31.60 -5.75 -15.19
N CYS A 482 31.25 -5.50 -13.93
CA CYS A 482 32.20 -5.11 -12.89
C CYS A 482 33.26 -6.21 -12.66
N GLY A 483 32.85 -7.47 -12.63
CA GLY A 483 33.74 -8.62 -12.52
C GLY A 483 34.72 -8.72 -13.70
N PHE A 484 34.21 -8.56 -14.93
CA PHE A 484 35.07 -8.51 -16.12
C PHE A 484 36.09 -7.37 -16.05
N LEU A 485 35.65 -6.16 -15.74
CA LEU A 485 36.54 -4.99 -15.63
C LEU A 485 37.60 -5.19 -14.53
N LEU A 486 37.25 -5.80 -13.42
CA LEU A 486 38.18 -6.12 -12.33
C LEU A 486 39.24 -7.11 -12.82
N ILE A 487 38.84 -8.20 -13.50
CA ILE A 487 39.79 -9.19 -14.05
C ILE A 487 40.71 -8.52 -15.05
N VAL A 488 40.20 -7.73 -16.00
CA VAL A 488 41.04 -7.01 -16.98
C VAL A 488 42.03 -6.08 -16.26
N THR A 489 41.56 -5.32 -15.27
CA THR A 489 42.43 -4.42 -14.50
C THR A 489 43.55 -5.20 -13.79
N LEU A 490 43.24 -6.32 -13.13
CA LEU A 490 44.25 -7.16 -12.46
C LEU A 490 45.25 -7.75 -13.45
N VAL A 491 44.81 -8.20 -14.63
CA VAL A 491 45.71 -8.69 -15.68
C VAL A 491 46.64 -7.59 -16.19
N VAL A 492 46.11 -6.39 -16.44
CA VAL A 492 46.93 -5.23 -16.87
C VAL A 492 47.96 -4.87 -15.80
N LEU A 493 47.55 -4.77 -14.54
CA LEU A 493 48.46 -4.48 -13.43
C LEU A 493 49.56 -5.57 -13.27
N TYR A 494 49.21 -6.83 -13.43
CA TYR A 494 50.16 -7.95 -13.40
C TYR A 494 51.17 -7.85 -14.55
N LEU A 495 50.71 -7.58 -15.80
CA LEU A 495 51.60 -7.40 -16.95
C LEU A 495 52.52 -6.17 -16.79
N LEU A 496 52.04 -5.08 -16.23
CA LEU A 496 52.85 -3.90 -15.90
C LEU A 496 53.91 -4.24 -14.83
N ALA A 497 53.54 -4.99 -13.79
CA ALA A 497 54.50 -5.45 -12.76
C ALA A 497 55.60 -6.33 -13.35
N LEU A 498 55.26 -7.28 -14.24
CA LEU A 498 56.21 -8.10 -14.96
C LEU A 498 57.12 -7.25 -15.86
N GLY A 499 56.57 -6.27 -16.57
CA GLY A 499 57.32 -5.32 -17.39
C GLY A 499 58.32 -4.50 -16.56
N LEU A 500 57.89 -3.98 -15.41
CA LEU A 500 58.73 -3.24 -14.49
C LEU A 500 59.85 -4.13 -13.90
N GLN A 501 59.54 -5.37 -13.52
CA GLN A 501 60.56 -6.35 -13.06
C GLN A 501 61.58 -6.64 -14.16
N PHE A 502 61.15 -6.85 -15.39
CA PHE A 502 62.03 -7.09 -16.53
C PHE A 502 62.95 -5.90 -16.77
N VAL A 503 62.44 -4.67 -16.79
CA VAL A 503 63.22 -3.43 -16.93
C VAL A 503 64.23 -3.30 -15.78
N TYR A 504 63.77 -3.50 -14.55
CA TYR A 504 64.65 -3.47 -13.36
C TYR A 504 65.82 -4.47 -13.47
N HIS A 505 65.53 -5.74 -13.80
CA HIS A 505 66.57 -6.75 -13.98
C HIS A 505 67.55 -6.39 -15.10
N ARG A 506 67.06 -5.81 -16.20
CA ARG A 506 67.94 -5.34 -17.28
C ARG A 506 68.88 -4.20 -16.82
N LEU A 507 68.34 -3.23 -16.10
CA LEU A 507 69.12 -2.09 -15.59
C LEU A 507 70.19 -2.55 -14.56
N VAL A 508 69.80 -3.41 -13.64
CA VAL A 508 70.74 -3.95 -12.64
C VAL A 508 71.86 -4.78 -13.30
N ASN A 509 71.48 -5.67 -14.24
CA ASN A 509 72.49 -6.49 -14.93
C ASN A 509 73.40 -5.66 -15.84
N SER A 510 72.94 -4.56 -16.44
CA SER A 510 73.78 -3.66 -17.22
C SER A 510 74.75 -2.83 -16.38
N SER A 511 74.43 -2.59 -15.12
CA SER A 511 75.30 -1.86 -14.17
C SER A 511 76.46 -2.70 -13.63
N PHE A 512 76.44 -4.03 -13.82
CA PHE A 512 77.55 -4.93 -13.43
C PHE A 512 78.53 -5.27 -14.56
N VAL A 513 78.43 -4.69 -15.77
CA VAL A 513 79.43 -4.83 -16.80
C VAL A 513 80.60 -3.84 -16.52
N VAL A 514 81.53 -4.24 -15.67
CA VAL A 514 82.79 -3.51 -15.45
C VAL A 514 83.66 -3.62 -16.72
N PRO A 515 84.11 -2.52 -17.33
CA PRO A 515 85.02 -2.61 -18.47
C PRO A 515 86.36 -3.27 -18.05
N GLN A 516 86.69 -4.44 -18.60
CA GLN A 516 88.05 -4.99 -18.48
C GLN A 516 89.06 -3.98 -19.06
N LYS A 517 89.85 -3.42 -18.19
CA LYS A 517 91.05 -2.65 -18.60
C LYS A 517 91.95 -3.54 -19.48
N LYS A 518 92.05 -3.23 -20.76
CA LYS A 518 93.07 -3.78 -21.62
C LYS A 518 94.44 -3.47 -20.99
N LYS A 519 95.20 -4.49 -20.55
CA LYS A 519 96.66 -4.38 -20.28
C LYS A 519 97.33 -4.16 -21.62
N ILE A 520 97.97 -3.02 -21.77
CA ILE A 520 98.94 -2.73 -22.82
C ILE A 520 100.23 -3.24 -22.35
N SER A 521 100.82 -4.22 -23.04
CA SER A 521 102.21 -4.66 -22.93
C SER A 521 103.05 -3.93 -23.92
#